data_44d90e27d68ce166beda15848e801d87
#
_entry.id   44d90e27d68ce166beda15848e801d87
#
_cell.length_a   1.000
_cell.length_b   1.000
_cell.length_c   1.000
_cell.angle_alpha   90.00
_cell.angle_beta   90.00
_cell.angle_gamma   90.00
#
_symmetry.space_group_name_H-M   'P 1'
#
loop_
_entity.id
_entity.type
_entity.pdbx_description
1 polymer ?
#
loop_
_entity_poly.entity_id
_entity_poly.type
_entity_poly.pdbx_seq_one_letter_code
_entity_poly.pdbx_strand_id
1 'polypeptide(L)'
;KMGYRVIEARSRNETQAQGACLAGANLERSKLTGVVAVAADFSDAIMKDCKLVRANLKQASFRGADLAGADLSGADLSGADLRDAILVGVKSAMWRTDGADMSGALTDTKSAGEPVSRMPAASMLAEHAQWCESGGASGQPSVFDGVDLRALRSITGYNLTALSAKGAVFYGLDMEGVQLQGAHLEGADLRSVNLKGADLRGARLKNARLNGSDMRGAQLGPLMIAADRLLPADLTGATLRGVDLSGADMKRAVLTGADLSRARLHGACLRQAELTDADTHGTHGLEAALSA
;
A
#
# COMPACT_ATOMS: atom_id res chain seq x y z
N LYS A 1 26.77 3.99 -1.03
CA LYS A 1 27.07 3.23 0.22
C LYS A 1 26.38 3.98 1.34
N MET A 2 25.12 3.65 1.67
CA MET A 2 24.48 4.13 2.88
C MET A 2 25.09 3.38 4.07
N GLY A 3 25.78 4.11 4.94
CA GLY A 3 26.38 3.55 6.13
C GLY A 3 25.30 3.29 7.19
N TYR A 4 25.06 2.04 7.47
CA TYR A 4 24.35 1.65 8.69
C TYR A 4 25.22 2.04 9.89
N ARG A 5 24.73 2.95 10.73
CA ARG A 5 25.35 3.14 12.05
C ARG A 5 25.01 1.93 12.90
N VAL A 6 26.01 1.16 13.27
CA VAL A 6 25.88 0.08 14.25
C VAL A 6 25.41 0.70 15.56
N ILE A 7 24.26 0.28 16.06
CA ILE A 7 23.76 0.69 17.37
C ILE A 7 24.57 -0.07 18.42
N GLU A 8 25.50 0.62 19.08
CA GLU A 8 26.25 0.05 20.19
C GLU A 8 25.36 -0.12 21.43
N ALA A 9 25.18 -1.38 21.86
CA ALA A 9 24.57 -1.68 23.14
C ALA A 9 25.54 -1.31 24.29
N ARG A 10 25.26 -0.23 25.00
CA ARG A 10 25.94 0.08 26.26
C ARG A 10 25.05 -0.29 27.44
N SER A 11 25.44 -1.34 28.14
CA SER A 11 25.19 -1.67 29.54
C SER A 11 23.79 -1.37 30.14
N ARG A 12 23.06 -2.42 30.43
CA ARG A 12 21.72 -2.63 30.96
C ARG A 12 20.63 -2.78 29.89
N ASN A 13 20.70 -3.87 29.13
CA ASN A 13 19.58 -4.49 28.36
C ASN A 13 18.58 -3.56 27.60
N GLU A 14 18.88 -2.30 27.38
CA GLU A 14 18.05 -1.37 26.62
C GLU A 14 18.79 -0.96 25.36
N THR A 15 18.26 -1.34 24.20
CA THR A 15 18.77 -0.84 22.91
C THR A 15 18.36 0.63 22.78
N GLN A 16 19.34 1.53 22.65
CA GLN A 16 19.11 2.95 22.45
C GLN A 16 19.04 3.29 20.97
N ALA A 17 17.90 3.83 20.53
CA ALA A 17 17.67 4.26 19.15
C ALA A 17 16.99 5.64 19.10
N GLN A 18 17.22 6.50 20.11
CA GLN A 18 16.61 7.82 20.19
C GLN A 18 16.99 8.68 18.98
N GLY A 19 15.99 9.23 18.29
CA GLY A 19 16.18 10.04 17.09
C GLY A 19 16.79 9.29 15.91
N ALA A 20 16.84 7.95 15.94
CA ALA A 20 17.38 7.16 14.83
C ALA A 20 16.49 7.29 13.60
N CYS A 21 17.10 7.39 12.41
CA CYS A 21 16.38 7.35 11.14
C CYS A 21 16.39 5.91 10.59
N LEU A 22 15.24 5.27 10.65
CA LEU A 22 14.98 3.90 10.17
C LEU A 22 13.86 3.90 9.12
N ALA A 23 13.64 5.06 8.49
CA ALA A 23 12.59 5.22 7.47
C ALA A 23 12.81 4.26 6.30
N GLY A 24 11.76 3.51 5.92
CA GLY A 24 11.79 2.49 4.87
C GLY A 24 12.61 1.24 5.22
N ALA A 25 13.10 1.10 6.46
CA ALA A 25 13.88 -0.07 6.86
C ALA A 25 13.00 -1.34 6.90
N ASN A 26 13.61 -2.48 6.57
CA ASN A 26 12.98 -3.78 6.81
C ASN A 26 13.40 -4.28 8.21
N LEU A 27 12.44 -4.28 9.12
CA LEU A 27 12.55 -4.72 10.52
C LEU A 27 11.58 -5.87 10.82
N GLU A 28 11.11 -6.58 9.79
CA GLU A 28 10.20 -7.72 9.95
C GLU A 28 10.77 -8.72 10.96
N ARG A 29 9.91 -9.18 11.89
CA ARG A 29 10.22 -10.14 12.97
C ARG A 29 11.37 -9.74 13.88
N SER A 30 11.83 -8.49 13.84
CA SER A 30 12.92 -8.03 14.70
C SER A 30 12.50 -7.99 16.18
N LYS A 31 13.50 -8.18 17.05
CA LYS A 31 13.32 -8.17 18.51
C LYS A 31 13.78 -6.81 19.06
N LEU A 32 12.82 -5.92 19.30
CA LEU A 32 13.02 -4.57 19.80
C LEU A 32 12.34 -4.37 21.17
N THR A 33 12.23 -5.45 21.96
CA THR A 33 11.65 -5.40 23.32
C THR A 33 12.43 -4.44 24.19
N GLY A 34 11.72 -3.50 24.85
CA GLY A 34 12.32 -2.52 25.73
C GLY A 34 13.20 -1.47 25.03
N VAL A 35 13.16 -1.38 23.71
CA VAL A 35 13.93 -0.36 22.98
C VAL A 35 13.50 1.04 23.43
N VAL A 36 14.48 1.94 23.58
CA VAL A 36 14.25 3.38 23.76
C VAL A 36 14.48 4.07 22.42
N ALA A 37 13.40 4.40 21.72
CA ALA A 37 13.41 4.99 20.38
C ALA A 37 12.55 6.26 20.32
N VAL A 38 12.70 7.11 21.34
CA VAL A 38 12.00 8.40 21.41
C VAL A 38 12.35 9.25 20.19
N ALA A 39 11.31 9.81 19.53
CA ALA A 39 11.44 10.63 18.34
C ALA A 39 12.21 9.95 17.17
N ALA A 40 12.28 8.62 17.15
CA ALA A 40 12.86 7.90 16.02
C ALA A 40 11.93 7.93 14.81
N ASP A 41 12.49 7.86 13.60
CA ASP A 41 11.75 7.84 12.35
C ASP A 41 11.71 6.40 11.79
N PHE A 42 10.53 5.77 11.89
CA PHE A 42 10.19 4.49 11.28
C PHE A 42 9.19 4.66 10.12
N SER A 43 9.12 5.86 9.53
CA SER A 43 8.18 6.11 8.44
C SER A 43 8.38 5.11 7.30
N ASP A 44 7.27 4.52 6.81
CA ASP A 44 7.24 3.52 5.74
C ASP A 44 8.10 2.25 6.01
N ALA A 45 8.53 2.01 7.27
CA ALA A 45 9.28 0.81 7.62
C ALA A 45 8.39 -0.43 7.59
N ILE A 46 8.96 -1.58 7.19
CA ILE A 46 8.31 -2.89 7.25
C ILE A 46 8.63 -3.49 8.61
N MET A 47 7.64 -3.52 9.51
CA MET A 47 7.79 -3.95 10.90
C MET A 47 6.81 -5.09 11.25
N LYS A 48 6.45 -5.90 10.25
CA LYS A 48 5.54 -7.06 10.44
C LYS A 48 6.09 -8.00 11.51
N ASP A 49 5.20 -8.46 12.41
CA ASP A 49 5.51 -9.41 13.48
C ASP A 49 6.67 -8.99 14.41
N CYS A 50 7.08 -7.72 14.40
CA CYS A 50 8.17 -7.29 15.26
C CYS A 50 7.74 -7.23 16.74
N LYS A 51 8.70 -7.42 17.66
CA LYS A 51 8.46 -7.41 19.10
C LYS A 51 8.91 -6.08 19.69
N LEU A 52 7.95 -5.20 19.99
CA LEU A 52 8.13 -3.88 20.59
C LEU A 52 7.58 -3.82 22.03
N VAL A 53 7.53 -4.97 22.70
CA VAL A 53 7.00 -5.07 24.06
C VAL A 53 7.73 -4.12 25.00
N ARG A 54 6.97 -3.27 25.73
CA ARG A 54 7.50 -2.25 26.65
C ARG A 54 8.49 -1.26 26.03
N ALA A 55 8.45 -1.07 24.71
CA ALA A 55 9.29 -0.09 24.03
C ALA A 55 8.87 1.34 24.38
N ASN A 56 9.84 2.25 24.48
CA ASN A 56 9.59 3.68 24.61
C ASN A 56 9.68 4.33 23.22
N LEU A 57 8.52 4.59 22.63
CA LEU A 57 8.33 5.06 21.26
C LEU A 57 7.67 6.46 21.22
N LYS A 58 7.81 7.23 22.30
CA LYS A 58 7.24 8.57 22.40
C LYS A 58 7.68 9.44 21.24
N GLN A 59 6.72 10.15 20.63
CA GLN A 59 6.98 11.09 19.53
C GLN A 59 7.66 10.45 18.30
N ALA A 60 7.74 9.12 18.22
CA ALA A 60 8.29 8.43 17.06
C ALA A 60 7.34 8.54 15.86
N SER A 61 7.90 8.61 14.65
CA SER A 61 7.13 8.57 13.42
C SER A 61 7.01 7.12 12.92
N PHE A 62 5.78 6.64 12.78
CA PHE A 62 5.39 5.39 12.11
C PHE A 62 4.50 5.65 10.91
N ARG A 63 4.58 6.87 10.35
CA ARG A 63 3.73 7.24 9.22
C ARG A 63 3.92 6.26 8.07
N GLY A 64 2.82 5.60 7.65
CA GLY A 64 2.84 4.60 6.59
C GLY A 64 3.57 3.30 6.92
N ALA A 65 4.07 3.11 8.15
CA ALA A 65 4.76 1.89 8.55
C ALA A 65 3.81 0.68 8.57
N ASP A 66 4.32 -0.49 8.20
CA ASP A 66 3.58 -1.76 8.27
C ASP A 66 3.95 -2.49 9.57
N LEU A 67 3.08 -2.34 10.57
CA LEU A 67 3.18 -2.96 11.89
C LEU A 67 2.26 -4.20 12.03
N ALA A 68 1.78 -4.76 10.92
CA ALA A 68 0.87 -5.91 10.99
C ALA A 68 1.44 -7.04 11.86
N GLY A 69 0.63 -7.55 12.79
CA GLY A 69 1.02 -8.62 13.72
C GLY A 69 2.05 -8.22 14.78
N ALA A 70 2.52 -6.98 14.81
CA ALA A 70 3.52 -6.54 15.80
C ALA A 70 3.00 -6.63 17.23
N ASP A 71 3.90 -6.90 18.18
CA ASP A 71 3.60 -6.92 19.61
C ASP A 71 4.04 -5.61 20.26
N LEU A 72 3.08 -4.73 20.50
CA LEU A 72 3.23 -3.41 21.15
C LEU A 72 2.77 -3.44 22.61
N SER A 73 2.63 -4.62 23.22
CA SER A 73 2.15 -4.75 24.60
C SER A 73 3.00 -3.93 25.57
N GLY A 74 2.34 -3.01 26.29
CA GLY A 74 2.99 -2.12 27.25
C GLY A 74 3.89 -1.05 26.61
N ALA A 75 3.93 -0.90 25.31
CA ALA A 75 4.71 0.16 24.65
C ALA A 75 4.11 1.54 24.90
N ASP A 76 4.95 2.56 24.94
CA ASP A 76 4.55 3.96 25.09
C ASP A 76 4.74 4.71 23.76
N LEU A 77 3.62 4.95 23.07
CA LEU A 77 3.51 5.65 21.79
C LEU A 77 2.94 7.07 21.96
N SER A 78 3.03 7.64 23.17
CA SER A 78 2.48 8.97 23.43
C SER A 78 3.07 10.01 22.48
N GLY A 79 2.20 10.74 21.77
CA GLY A 79 2.57 11.75 20.77
C GLY A 79 3.17 11.18 19.48
N ALA A 80 3.11 9.86 19.24
CA ALA A 80 3.62 9.26 18.02
C ALA A 80 2.74 9.59 16.80
N ASP A 81 3.38 9.67 15.62
CA ASP A 81 2.70 9.81 14.33
C ASP A 81 2.47 8.42 13.71
N LEU A 82 1.24 7.93 13.79
CA LEU A 82 0.78 6.65 13.24
C LEU A 82 -0.11 6.84 11.99
N ARG A 83 -0.06 8.03 11.37
CA ARG A 83 -0.87 8.31 10.17
C ARG A 83 -0.57 7.30 9.08
N ASP A 84 -1.64 6.79 8.48
CA ASP A 84 -1.57 5.78 7.41
C ASP A 84 -0.81 4.49 7.79
N ALA A 85 -0.47 4.26 9.05
CA ALA A 85 0.17 3.03 9.50
C ALA A 85 -0.78 1.83 9.37
N ILE A 86 -0.21 0.64 9.25
CA ILE A 86 -0.94 -0.62 9.22
C ILE A 86 -0.79 -1.28 10.59
N LEU A 87 -1.91 -1.42 11.30
CA LEU A 87 -1.99 -1.92 12.68
C LEU A 87 -2.87 -3.19 12.77
N VAL A 88 -3.03 -3.91 11.67
CA VAL A 88 -3.83 -5.15 11.60
C VAL A 88 -3.16 -6.24 12.44
N GLY A 89 -3.91 -6.90 13.33
CA GLY A 89 -3.40 -7.99 14.18
C GLY A 89 -2.39 -7.55 15.24
N VAL A 90 -2.25 -6.26 15.52
CA VAL A 90 -1.33 -5.74 16.54
C VAL A 90 -1.78 -6.16 17.93
N LYS A 91 -0.84 -6.67 18.74
CA LYS A 91 -1.05 -6.88 20.16
C LYS A 91 -0.81 -5.57 20.90
N SER A 92 -1.89 -4.97 21.43
CA SER A 92 -1.88 -3.63 22.01
C SER A 92 -2.24 -3.60 23.50
N ALA A 93 -2.07 -4.71 24.21
CA ALA A 93 -2.37 -4.76 25.64
C ALA A 93 -1.57 -3.73 26.43
N MET A 94 -2.22 -2.86 27.16
CA MET A 94 -1.61 -1.81 28.00
C MET A 94 -0.65 -0.86 27.25
N TRP A 95 -0.78 -0.71 25.94
CA TRP A 95 -0.03 0.32 25.22
C TRP A 95 -0.56 1.72 25.57
N ARG A 96 0.25 2.73 25.43
CA ARG A 96 -0.14 4.13 25.63
C ARG A 96 -0.05 4.88 24.32
N THR A 97 -1.14 5.56 23.95
CA THR A 97 -1.27 6.31 22.69
C THR A 97 -1.76 7.74 22.93
N ASP A 98 -1.49 8.29 24.12
CA ASP A 98 -1.94 9.63 24.49
C ASP A 98 -1.37 10.67 23.48
N GLY A 99 -2.26 11.38 22.78
CA GLY A 99 -1.87 12.37 21.76
C GLY A 99 -1.24 11.79 20.51
N ALA A 100 -1.30 10.47 20.26
CA ALA A 100 -0.85 9.89 19.00
C ALA A 100 -1.86 10.18 17.88
N ASP A 101 -1.35 10.47 16.67
CA ASP A 101 -2.18 10.65 15.46
C ASP A 101 -2.30 9.33 14.70
N MET A 102 -3.50 8.76 14.68
CA MET A 102 -3.82 7.52 13.98
C MET A 102 -4.69 7.75 12.73
N SER A 103 -4.71 8.98 12.20
CA SER A 103 -5.51 9.30 11.01
C SER A 103 -5.11 8.43 9.82
N GLY A 104 -6.08 7.77 9.19
CA GLY A 104 -5.81 6.87 8.06
C GLY A 104 -5.17 5.53 8.41
N ALA A 105 -4.86 5.25 9.69
CA ALA A 105 -4.34 3.95 10.09
C ALA A 105 -5.36 2.84 9.82
N LEU A 106 -4.87 1.69 9.34
CA LEU A 106 -5.68 0.48 9.12
C LEU A 106 -5.58 -0.43 10.34
N THR A 107 -6.72 -0.68 10.99
CA THR A 107 -6.83 -1.56 12.17
C THR A 107 -7.81 -2.71 11.89
N ASP A 108 -7.89 -3.68 12.79
CA ASP A 108 -8.87 -4.77 12.68
C ASP A 108 -10.33 -4.29 12.80
N THR A 109 -10.55 -3.26 13.61
CA THR A 109 -11.89 -2.76 13.93
C THR A 109 -12.37 -1.62 13.04
N LYS A 110 -11.47 -1.00 12.30
CA LYS A 110 -11.75 0.14 11.39
C LYS A 110 -11.50 -0.20 9.94
N SER A 111 -12.10 -1.27 9.41
CA SER A 111 -12.46 -1.20 8.02
C SER A 111 -13.76 -0.39 7.95
N ALA A 112 -13.73 0.73 7.25
CA ALA A 112 -14.93 1.56 7.07
C ALA A 112 -15.98 0.89 6.17
N GLY A 113 -15.83 -0.41 5.86
CA GLY A 113 -16.63 -1.14 4.91
C GLY A 113 -17.31 -2.38 5.46
N GLU A 114 -18.34 -2.84 4.78
CA GLU A 114 -18.94 -4.14 5.03
C GLU A 114 -17.92 -5.26 4.81
N PRO A 115 -17.75 -6.20 5.76
CA PRO A 115 -16.86 -7.33 5.55
C PRO A 115 -17.42 -8.26 4.45
N VAL A 116 -16.56 -8.66 3.52
CA VAL A 116 -16.93 -9.55 2.40
C VAL A 116 -17.53 -10.88 2.86
N SER A 117 -17.25 -11.31 4.10
CA SER A 117 -17.84 -12.52 4.69
C SER A 117 -19.37 -12.50 4.80
N ARG A 118 -19.99 -11.32 4.70
CA ARG A 118 -21.46 -11.13 4.65
C ARG A 118 -22.03 -11.12 3.24
N MET A 119 -21.20 -11.21 2.22
CA MET A 119 -21.60 -11.15 0.81
C MET A 119 -21.29 -12.49 0.13
N PRO A 120 -22.07 -12.89 -0.89
CA PRO A 120 -21.73 -14.04 -1.73
C PRO A 120 -20.61 -13.69 -2.72
N ALA A 121 -19.48 -13.25 -2.21
CA ALA A 121 -18.40 -12.65 -3.01
C ALA A 121 -17.85 -13.59 -4.08
N ALA A 122 -17.76 -14.89 -3.79
CA ALA A 122 -17.29 -15.88 -4.76
C ALA A 122 -18.26 -15.96 -5.96
N SER A 123 -19.57 -15.96 -5.71
CA SER A 123 -20.59 -15.92 -6.76
C SER A 123 -20.53 -14.62 -7.55
N MET A 124 -20.43 -13.47 -6.85
CA MET A 124 -20.31 -12.16 -7.48
C MET A 124 -19.08 -12.07 -8.40
N LEU A 125 -17.92 -12.57 -7.94
CA LEU A 125 -16.71 -12.59 -8.76
C LEU A 125 -16.85 -13.50 -9.99
N ALA A 126 -17.50 -14.66 -9.85
CA ALA A 126 -17.75 -15.57 -10.96
C ALA A 126 -18.70 -14.95 -11.99
N GLU A 127 -19.78 -14.32 -11.53
CA GLU A 127 -20.73 -13.61 -12.38
C GLU A 127 -20.10 -12.43 -13.10
N HIS A 128 -19.21 -11.70 -12.41
CA HIS A 128 -18.46 -10.59 -13.02
C HIS A 128 -17.51 -11.11 -14.12
N ALA A 129 -16.76 -12.18 -13.86
CA ALA A 129 -15.89 -12.79 -14.85
C ALA A 129 -16.69 -13.24 -16.08
N GLN A 130 -17.83 -13.90 -15.88
CA GLN A 130 -18.74 -14.28 -16.95
C GLN A 130 -19.26 -13.08 -17.74
N TRP A 131 -19.59 -11.98 -17.05
CA TRP A 131 -20.01 -10.73 -17.69
C TRP A 131 -18.90 -10.16 -18.58
N CYS A 132 -17.65 -10.16 -18.10
CA CYS A 132 -16.49 -9.72 -18.87
C CYS A 132 -16.25 -10.60 -20.10
N GLU A 133 -16.26 -11.93 -19.94
CA GLU A 133 -16.00 -12.90 -21.00
C GLU A 133 -17.08 -12.88 -22.09
N SER A 134 -18.34 -12.66 -21.69
CA SER A 134 -19.48 -12.59 -22.62
C SER A 134 -19.67 -11.24 -23.31
N GLY A 135 -18.84 -10.23 -22.95
CA GLY A 135 -19.03 -8.85 -23.43
C GLY A 135 -20.35 -8.23 -22.91
N GLY A 136 -20.80 -8.65 -21.73
CA GLY A 136 -22.04 -8.17 -21.11
C GLY A 136 -23.30 -8.93 -21.44
N ALA A 137 -23.20 -10.03 -22.24
CA ALA A 137 -24.37 -10.83 -22.64
C ALA A 137 -24.90 -11.75 -21.52
N SER A 138 -24.06 -12.13 -20.58
CA SER A 138 -24.37 -12.98 -19.40
C SER A 138 -23.53 -12.61 -18.20
N GLY A 139 -23.96 -13.00 -17.00
CA GLY A 139 -23.36 -12.57 -15.75
C GLY A 139 -23.81 -11.16 -15.35
N GLN A 140 -23.18 -10.60 -14.34
CA GLN A 140 -23.46 -9.25 -13.84
C GLN A 140 -22.18 -8.55 -13.40
N PRO A 141 -22.04 -7.22 -13.65
CA PRO A 141 -20.92 -6.46 -13.11
C PRO A 141 -21.03 -6.38 -11.59
N SER A 142 -19.91 -6.67 -10.90
CA SER A 142 -19.86 -6.59 -9.44
C SER A 142 -19.54 -5.18 -8.96
N VAL A 143 -20.09 -4.84 -7.79
CA VAL A 143 -19.78 -3.61 -7.06
C VAL A 143 -19.33 -3.98 -5.66
N PHE A 144 -18.10 -3.59 -5.31
CA PHE A 144 -17.51 -3.77 -4.00
C PHE A 144 -17.12 -2.42 -3.37
N ASP A 145 -17.86 -1.36 -3.70
CA ASP A 145 -17.59 -0.02 -3.16
C ASP A 145 -17.66 -0.03 -1.62
N GLY A 146 -16.56 0.40 -0.97
CA GLY A 146 -16.44 0.42 0.48
C GLY A 146 -16.32 -0.95 1.16
N VAL A 147 -16.26 -2.04 0.42
CA VAL A 147 -16.22 -3.41 1.00
C VAL A 147 -14.81 -3.75 1.49
N ASP A 148 -14.73 -4.43 2.64
CA ASP A 148 -13.49 -5.01 3.13
C ASP A 148 -13.27 -6.40 2.54
N LEU A 149 -12.36 -6.48 1.56
CA LEU A 149 -12.08 -7.69 0.77
C LEU A 149 -10.95 -8.56 1.35
N ARG A 150 -10.35 -8.18 2.48
CA ARG A 150 -9.18 -8.88 3.07
C ARG A 150 -9.42 -10.37 3.32
N ALA A 151 -10.65 -10.76 3.62
CA ALA A 151 -11.00 -12.16 3.88
C ALA A 151 -10.88 -13.08 2.64
N LEU A 152 -10.87 -12.53 1.42
CA LEU A 152 -10.69 -13.31 0.19
C LEU A 152 -9.28 -13.88 0.04
N ARG A 153 -8.28 -13.23 0.62
CA ARG A 153 -6.85 -13.58 0.58
C ARG A 153 -6.23 -13.56 -0.82
N SER A 154 -6.87 -14.12 -1.83
CA SER A 154 -6.39 -14.13 -3.22
C SER A 154 -7.53 -14.02 -4.22
N ILE A 155 -7.29 -13.22 -5.26
CA ILE A 155 -8.12 -13.09 -6.48
C ILE A 155 -7.19 -13.07 -7.72
N THR A 156 -6.14 -13.88 -7.66
CA THR A 156 -5.10 -14.00 -8.69
C THR A 156 -5.72 -14.37 -10.04
N GLY A 157 -5.35 -13.62 -11.09
CA GLY A 157 -5.77 -13.88 -12.47
C GLY A 157 -7.25 -13.65 -12.79
N TYR A 158 -8.07 -13.20 -11.83
CA TYR A 158 -9.47 -12.90 -12.12
C TYR A 158 -9.61 -11.79 -13.17
N ASN A 159 -10.60 -11.95 -14.07
CA ASN A 159 -11.01 -10.87 -14.96
C ASN A 159 -12.05 -9.99 -14.24
N LEU A 160 -11.56 -8.83 -13.77
CA LEU A 160 -12.33 -7.81 -13.06
C LEU A 160 -12.35 -6.49 -13.83
N THR A 161 -12.35 -6.57 -15.15
CA THR A 161 -12.46 -5.40 -16.04
C THR A 161 -13.68 -4.56 -15.69
N ALA A 162 -13.50 -3.25 -15.54
CA ALA A 162 -14.52 -2.28 -15.16
C ALA A 162 -15.17 -2.51 -13.77
N LEU A 163 -14.52 -3.28 -12.88
CA LEU A 163 -14.98 -3.46 -11.50
C LEU A 163 -15.17 -2.12 -10.80
N SER A 164 -16.27 -1.95 -10.05
CA SER A 164 -16.42 -0.85 -9.09
C SER A 164 -16.05 -1.32 -7.69
N ALA A 165 -15.00 -0.71 -7.12
CA ALA A 165 -14.48 -1.00 -5.78
C ALA A 165 -13.89 0.26 -5.13
N LYS A 166 -14.62 1.38 -5.22
CA LYS A 166 -14.23 2.68 -4.67
C LYS A 166 -14.16 2.60 -3.16
N GLY A 167 -13.03 3.03 -2.58
CA GLY A 167 -12.82 2.99 -1.14
C GLY A 167 -12.79 1.59 -0.54
N ALA A 168 -12.75 0.53 -1.35
CA ALA A 168 -12.66 -0.85 -0.88
C ALA A 168 -11.29 -1.13 -0.24
N VAL A 169 -11.23 -2.12 0.67
CA VAL A 169 -10.01 -2.51 1.36
C VAL A 169 -9.50 -3.84 0.80
N PHE A 170 -8.37 -3.77 0.10
CA PHE A 170 -7.67 -4.91 -0.50
C PHE A 170 -6.38 -5.28 0.24
N TYR A 171 -6.07 -4.60 1.34
CA TYR A 171 -4.81 -4.77 2.06
C TYR A 171 -4.35 -6.23 2.13
N GLY A 172 -3.12 -6.48 1.66
CA GLY A 172 -2.46 -7.77 1.74
C GLY A 172 -3.03 -8.86 0.82
N LEU A 173 -3.98 -8.55 -0.07
CA LEU A 173 -4.48 -9.52 -1.04
C LEU A 173 -3.41 -9.91 -2.06
N ASP A 174 -3.46 -11.16 -2.47
CA ASP A 174 -2.78 -11.62 -3.66
C ASP A 174 -3.66 -11.40 -4.90
N MET A 175 -3.25 -10.46 -5.75
CA MET A 175 -3.91 -10.01 -6.97
C MET A 175 -2.97 -10.14 -8.18
N GLU A 176 -2.00 -11.07 -8.14
CA GLU A 176 -1.07 -11.29 -9.25
C GLU A 176 -1.81 -11.59 -10.55
N GLY A 177 -1.48 -10.87 -11.62
CA GLY A 177 -2.06 -11.04 -12.95
C GLY A 177 -3.55 -10.71 -13.06
N VAL A 178 -4.17 -10.07 -12.07
CA VAL A 178 -5.57 -9.64 -12.13
C VAL A 178 -5.79 -8.66 -13.27
N GLN A 179 -6.93 -8.77 -13.95
CA GLN A 179 -7.35 -7.84 -14.99
C GLN A 179 -8.31 -6.82 -14.41
N LEU A 180 -7.88 -5.55 -14.36
CA LEU A 180 -8.60 -4.41 -13.77
C LEU A 180 -8.68 -3.24 -14.76
N GLN A 181 -8.72 -3.53 -16.06
CA GLN A 181 -8.82 -2.49 -17.08
C GLN A 181 -10.07 -1.63 -16.86
N GLY A 182 -9.87 -0.32 -16.77
CA GLY A 182 -10.96 0.63 -16.55
C GLY A 182 -11.68 0.51 -15.22
N ALA A 183 -11.15 -0.26 -14.25
CA ALA A 183 -11.75 -0.41 -12.92
C ALA A 183 -11.79 0.91 -12.16
N HIS A 184 -12.81 1.05 -11.29
CA HIS A 184 -13.03 2.19 -10.43
C HIS A 184 -12.51 1.86 -9.02
N LEU A 185 -11.31 2.32 -8.72
CA LEU A 185 -10.56 2.06 -7.49
C LEU A 185 -10.24 3.36 -6.72
N GLU A 186 -11.01 4.41 -6.97
CA GLU A 186 -10.80 5.71 -6.32
C GLU A 186 -10.85 5.57 -4.80
N GLY A 187 -9.81 6.02 -4.11
CA GLY A 187 -9.68 5.94 -2.65
C GLY A 187 -9.53 4.54 -2.08
N ALA A 188 -9.39 3.50 -2.90
CA ALA A 188 -9.19 2.13 -2.43
C ALA A 188 -7.90 1.96 -1.62
N ASP A 189 -7.93 1.08 -0.62
CA ASP A 189 -6.77 0.70 0.17
C ASP A 189 -6.12 -0.56 -0.41
N LEU A 190 -5.08 -0.35 -1.19
CA LEU A 190 -4.29 -1.36 -1.89
C LEU A 190 -2.90 -1.54 -1.24
N ARG A 191 -2.72 -1.13 0.03
CA ARG A 191 -1.43 -1.25 0.72
C ARG A 191 -0.99 -2.70 0.85
N SER A 192 0.29 -2.95 0.60
CA SER A 192 0.92 -4.28 0.67
C SER A 192 0.24 -5.36 -0.19
N VAL A 193 -0.47 -4.98 -1.25
CA VAL A 193 -1.10 -5.91 -2.22
C VAL A 193 -0.06 -6.42 -3.21
N ASN A 194 -0.16 -7.69 -3.61
CA ASN A 194 0.57 -8.22 -4.75
C ASN A 194 -0.21 -7.94 -6.04
N LEU A 195 0.23 -6.96 -6.82
CA LEU A 195 -0.31 -6.57 -8.13
C LEU A 195 0.68 -6.88 -9.26
N LYS A 196 1.62 -7.80 -9.03
CA LYS A 196 2.62 -8.17 -10.03
C LYS A 196 1.95 -8.63 -11.33
N GLY A 197 2.34 -8.02 -12.45
CA GLY A 197 1.78 -8.31 -13.76
C GLY A 197 0.30 -7.99 -13.93
N ALA A 198 -0.33 -7.28 -13.00
CA ALA A 198 -1.73 -6.87 -13.09
C ALA A 198 -1.96 -5.91 -14.28
N ASP A 199 -3.12 -6.03 -14.93
CA ASP A 199 -3.53 -5.12 -16.00
C ASP A 199 -4.45 -4.02 -15.42
N LEU A 200 -3.90 -2.86 -15.22
CA LEU A 200 -4.54 -1.66 -14.67
C LEU A 200 -4.71 -0.56 -15.74
N ARG A 201 -4.65 -0.91 -17.03
CA ARG A 201 -4.79 0.08 -18.10
C ARG A 201 -6.14 0.81 -17.99
N GLY A 202 -6.09 2.15 -17.99
CA GLY A 202 -7.28 2.98 -17.86
C GLY A 202 -7.98 2.90 -16.51
N ALA A 203 -7.41 2.22 -15.51
CA ALA A 203 -7.99 2.17 -14.16
C ALA A 203 -7.99 3.54 -13.48
N ARG A 204 -9.00 3.80 -12.66
CA ARG A 204 -9.13 5.02 -11.87
C ARG A 204 -8.67 4.75 -10.44
N LEU A 205 -7.48 5.23 -10.12
CA LEU A 205 -6.79 5.03 -8.83
C LEU A 205 -6.63 6.35 -8.07
N LYS A 206 -7.45 7.35 -8.38
CA LYS A 206 -7.37 8.66 -7.73
C LYS A 206 -7.47 8.54 -6.21
N ASN A 207 -6.49 9.10 -5.50
CA ASN A 207 -6.35 9.03 -4.04
C ASN A 207 -6.29 7.60 -3.47
N ALA A 208 -6.00 6.58 -4.29
CA ALA A 208 -5.78 5.22 -3.81
C ALA A 208 -4.50 5.12 -2.97
N ARG A 209 -4.49 4.19 -2.00
CA ARG A 209 -3.35 3.93 -1.13
C ARG A 209 -2.66 2.65 -1.57
N LEU A 210 -1.45 2.77 -2.13
CA LEU A 210 -0.69 1.66 -2.71
C LEU A 210 0.65 1.41 -1.98
N ASN A 211 0.90 2.09 -0.86
CA ASN A 211 2.18 2.02 -0.16
C ASN A 211 2.62 0.57 0.06
N GLY A 212 3.88 0.26 -0.29
CA GLY A 212 4.47 -1.05 -0.10
C GLY A 212 3.86 -2.17 -0.96
N SER A 213 3.02 -1.89 -1.95
CA SER A 213 2.52 -2.90 -2.89
C SER A 213 3.62 -3.36 -3.85
N ASP A 214 3.48 -4.58 -4.37
CA ASP A 214 4.32 -5.13 -5.44
C ASP A 214 3.60 -4.97 -6.77
N MET A 215 4.05 -4.03 -7.61
CA MET A 215 3.48 -3.73 -8.92
C MET A 215 4.46 -4.04 -10.06
N ARG A 216 5.40 -4.96 -9.83
CA ARG A 216 6.38 -5.33 -10.85
C ARG A 216 5.71 -5.83 -12.12
N GLY A 217 6.09 -5.24 -13.25
CA GLY A 217 5.53 -5.59 -14.56
C GLY A 217 4.05 -5.24 -14.74
N ALA A 218 3.43 -4.49 -13.82
CA ALA A 218 2.05 -4.05 -13.96
C ALA A 218 1.87 -3.12 -15.17
N GLN A 219 0.70 -3.20 -15.80
CA GLN A 219 0.33 -2.41 -16.97
C GLN A 219 -0.58 -1.26 -16.52
N LEU A 220 -0.07 -0.04 -16.55
CA LEU A 220 -0.82 1.19 -16.23
C LEU A 220 -0.85 2.15 -17.42
N GLY A 221 -0.52 1.66 -18.59
CA GLY A 221 -0.61 2.43 -19.83
C GLY A 221 -2.06 2.78 -20.18
N PRO A 222 -2.27 3.50 -21.30
CA PRO A 222 -3.61 3.89 -21.70
C PRO A 222 -4.39 2.67 -22.24
N LEU A 223 -5.67 2.59 -21.85
CA LEU A 223 -6.62 1.65 -22.42
C LEU A 223 -7.22 2.24 -23.70
N MET A 224 -7.16 1.53 -24.81
CA MET A 224 -7.85 1.93 -26.03
C MET A 224 -9.33 1.59 -25.89
N ILE A 225 -10.20 2.59 -25.86
CA ILE A 225 -11.66 2.45 -25.75
C ILE A 225 -12.40 2.74 -27.06
N ALA A 226 -11.70 3.36 -28.05
CA ALA A 226 -12.14 3.54 -29.42
C ALA A 226 -10.91 3.79 -30.28
N ALA A 227 -11.04 3.77 -31.62
CA ALA A 227 -9.93 3.87 -32.58
C ALA A 227 -9.01 5.11 -32.34
N ASP A 228 -9.57 6.19 -31.85
CA ASP A 228 -8.91 7.47 -31.59
C ASP A 228 -8.98 7.92 -30.12
N ARG A 229 -9.49 7.06 -29.23
CA ARG A 229 -9.76 7.41 -27.84
C ARG A 229 -9.03 6.50 -26.86
N LEU A 230 -8.05 7.08 -26.20
CA LEU A 230 -7.27 6.44 -25.14
C LEU A 230 -7.75 6.91 -23.77
N LEU A 231 -7.91 5.99 -22.84
CA LEU A 231 -8.19 6.24 -21.44
C LEU A 231 -6.91 5.97 -20.64
N PRO A 232 -6.21 7.00 -20.10
CA PRO A 232 -5.04 6.80 -19.26
C PRO A 232 -5.42 6.19 -17.92
N ALA A 233 -4.50 5.48 -17.27
CA ALA A 233 -4.64 5.18 -15.85
C ALA A 233 -4.48 6.48 -15.04
N ASP A 234 -5.40 6.73 -14.10
CA ASP A 234 -5.44 7.94 -13.28
C ASP A 234 -5.07 7.64 -11.83
N LEU A 235 -3.86 8.03 -11.45
CA LEU A 235 -3.30 7.92 -10.09
C LEU A 235 -3.18 9.29 -9.41
N THR A 236 -3.97 10.27 -9.82
CA THR A 236 -3.95 11.62 -9.23
C THR A 236 -4.09 11.54 -7.70
N GLY A 237 -3.11 12.10 -6.97
CA GLY A 237 -3.09 12.13 -5.51
C GLY A 237 -2.93 10.75 -4.84
N ALA A 238 -2.65 9.69 -5.60
CA ALA A 238 -2.42 8.35 -5.02
C ALA A 238 -1.11 8.32 -4.22
N THR A 239 -1.07 7.47 -3.18
CA THR A 239 0.16 7.25 -2.40
C THR A 239 0.82 5.94 -2.82
N LEU A 240 2.05 6.03 -3.38
CA LEU A 240 2.83 4.90 -3.90
C LEU A 240 4.19 4.80 -3.18
N ARG A 241 4.26 5.21 -1.90
CA ARG A 241 5.52 5.20 -1.17
C ARG A 241 6.09 3.80 -1.05
N GLY A 242 7.36 3.65 -1.43
CA GLY A 242 8.07 2.38 -1.36
C GLY A 242 7.53 1.27 -2.25
N VAL A 243 6.65 1.57 -3.22
CA VAL A 243 6.12 0.61 -4.19
C VAL A 243 7.23 0.09 -5.08
N ASP A 244 7.19 -1.20 -5.40
CA ASP A 244 8.05 -1.77 -6.45
C ASP A 244 7.31 -1.76 -7.79
N LEU A 245 7.67 -0.82 -8.66
CA LEU A 245 7.17 -0.63 -10.01
C LEU A 245 8.18 -1.11 -11.07
N SER A 246 9.14 -1.95 -10.69
CA SER A 246 10.16 -2.41 -11.63
C SER A 246 9.52 -3.10 -12.83
N GLY A 247 9.88 -2.65 -14.04
CA GLY A 247 9.34 -3.17 -15.31
C GLY A 247 7.88 -2.80 -15.60
N ALA A 248 7.25 -1.93 -14.81
CA ALA A 248 5.86 -1.49 -15.06
C ALA A 248 5.76 -0.58 -16.29
N ASP A 249 4.70 -0.73 -17.06
CA ASP A 249 4.35 0.21 -18.15
C ASP A 249 3.38 1.27 -17.62
N MET A 250 3.87 2.50 -17.46
CA MET A 250 3.12 3.66 -16.97
C MET A 250 3.06 4.77 -18.03
N LYS A 251 3.19 4.42 -19.29
CA LYS A 251 3.09 5.39 -20.39
C LYS A 251 1.78 6.18 -20.29
N ARG A 252 1.89 7.51 -20.38
CA ARG A 252 0.75 8.43 -20.32
C ARG A 252 -0.12 8.31 -19.06
N ALA A 253 0.36 7.63 -18.00
CA ALA A 253 -0.35 7.60 -16.73
C ALA A 253 -0.40 9.01 -16.12
N VAL A 254 -1.52 9.32 -15.45
CA VAL A 254 -1.69 10.58 -14.73
C VAL A 254 -1.27 10.39 -13.28
N LEU A 255 -0.18 11.02 -12.87
CA LEU A 255 0.44 10.94 -11.54
C LEU A 255 0.47 12.31 -10.86
N THR A 256 -0.41 13.23 -11.26
CA THR A 256 -0.48 14.57 -10.70
C THR A 256 -0.70 14.53 -9.19
N GLY A 257 0.22 15.13 -8.42
CA GLY A 257 0.18 15.14 -6.96
C GLY A 257 0.33 13.77 -6.29
N ALA A 258 0.76 12.74 -7.03
CA ALA A 258 1.00 11.41 -6.46
C ALA A 258 2.29 11.40 -5.62
N ASP A 259 2.32 10.59 -4.56
CA ASP A 259 3.49 10.39 -3.72
C ASP A 259 4.22 9.09 -4.12
N LEU A 260 5.27 9.21 -4.92
CA LEU A 260 6.15 8.12 -5.36
C LEU A 260 7.43 8.02 -4.51
N SER A 261 7.48 8.71 -3.38
CA SER A 261 8.70 8.73 -2.57
C SER A 261 9.20 7.32 -2.26
N ARG A 262 10.51 7.11 -2.46
CA ARG A 262 11.19 5.81 -2.30
C ARG A 262 10.69 4.67 -3.21
N ALA A 263 9.87 4.94 -4.22
CA ALA A 263 9.44 3.92 -5.18
C ALA A 263 10.62 3.39 -6.01
N ARG A 264 10.53 2.14 -6.48
CA ARG A 264 11.50 1.51 -7.37
C ARG A 264 10.94 1.47 -8.78
N LEU A 265 11.66 2.09 -9.72
CA LEU A 265 11.25 2.26 -11.11
C LEU A 265 12.23 1.61 -12.12
N HIS A 266 13.03 0.63 -11.68
CA HIS A 266 14.01 -0.01 -12.53
C HIS A 266 13.33 -0.69 -13.74
N GLY A 267 13.67 -0.27 -14.95
CA GLY A 267 13.07 -0.80 -16.18
C GLY A 267 11.59 -0.44 -16.37
N ALA A 268 11.03 0.43 -15.55
CA ALA A 268 9.70 0.98 -15.77
C ALA A 268 9.71 1.97 -16.94
N CYS A 269 8.54 2.22 -17.54
CA CYS A 269 8.37 3.22 -18.60
C CYS A 269 7.35 4.29 -18.16
N LEU A 270 7.83 5.52 -17.98
CA LEU A 270 7.01 6.71 -17.64
C LEU A 270 6.89 7.68 -18.83
N ARG A 271 7.12 7.23 -20.05
CA ARG A 271 7.07 8.11 -21.22
C ARG A 271 5.71 8.81 -21.34
N GLN A 272 5.73 10.14 -21.42
CA GLN A 272 4.53 10.97 -21.48
C GLN A 272 3.61 10.87 -20.25
N ALA A 273 4.10 10.35 -19.12
CA ALA A 273 3.34 10.39 -17.86
C ALA A 273 3.27 11.83 -17.32
N GLU A 274 2.17 12.18 -16.68
CA GLU A 274 1.96 13.49 -16.06
C GLU A 274 2.38 13.43 -14.58
N LEU A 275 3.50 14.09 -14.24
CA LEU A 275 4.12 14.09 -12.91
C LEU A 275 4.01 15.45 -12.21
N THR A 276 3.09 16.31 -12.62
CA THR A 276 2.91 17.64 -12.01
C THR A 276 2.66 17.49 -10.51
N ASP A 277 3.43 18.19 -9.69
CA ASP A 277 3.35 18.17 -8.23
C ASP A 277 3.54 16.77 -7.58
N ALA A 278 4.05 15.78 -8.31
CA ALA A 278 4.33 14.46 -7.76
C ALA A 278 5.58 14.51 -6.86
N ASP A 279 5.51 13.86 -5.68
CA ASP A 279 6.68 13.65 -4.83
C ASP A 279 7.47 12.44 -5.31
N THR A 280 8.67 12.68 -5.83
CA THR A 280 9.59 11.65 -6.32
C THR A 280 10.85 11.51 -5.46
N HIS A 281 10.83 12.03 -4.23
CA HIS A 281 11.98 12.01 -3.35
C HIS A 281 12.45 10.57 -3.06
N GLY A 282 13.74 10.31 -3.28
CA GLY A 282 14.32 9.00 -3.01
C GLY A 282 13.87 7.87 -3.93
N THR A 283 13.20 8.16 -5.07
CA THR A 283 12.89 7.15 -6.08
C THR A 283 14.16 6.60 -6.72
N HIS A 284 14.13 5.32 -7.08
CA HIS A 284 15.22 4.65 -7.77
C HIS A 284 14.85 4.39 -9.23
N GLY A 285 15.69 4.84 -10.19
CA GLY A 285 15.50 4.57 -11.61
C GLY A 285 14.59 5.55 -12.35
N LEU A 286 14.23 6.70 -11.75
CA LEU A 286 13.28 7.66 -12.32
C LEU A 286 13.76 8.22 -13.69
N GLU A 287 15.01 8.68 -13.81
CA GLU A 287 15.52 9.28 -15.04
C GLU A 287 15.47 8.29 -16.21
N ALA A 288 15.85 7.03 -15.96
CA ALA A 288 15.78 5.97 -16.96
C ALA A 288 14.32 5.68 -17.35
N ALA A 289 13.39 5.65 -16.38
CA ALA A 289 11.97 5.40 -16.62
C ALA A 289 11.30 6.50 -17.46
N LEU A 290 11.71 7.75 -17.31
CA LEU A 290 11.21 8.89 -18.11
C LEU A 290 11.70 8.84 -19.56
N SER A 291 12.86 8.24 -19.80
CA SER A 291 13.52 8.14 -21.12
C SER A 291 13.16 6.86 -21.88
N ALA A 292 12.53 5.89 -21.25
CA ALA A 292 12.26 4.55 -21.76
C ALA A 292 11.16 4.47 -22.84
#